data_883363ab7702ae4964d719ae4637a74a
#
_entry.id   883363ab7702ae4964d719ae4637a74a
#
_cell.length_a   1.000
_cell.length_b   1.000
_cell.length_c   1.000
_cell.angle_alpha   90.00
_cell.angle_beta   90.00
_cell.angle_gamma   90.00
#
_symmetry.space_group_name_H-M   'P 1'
#
loop_
_entity.id
_entity.type
_entity.pdbx_description
1 polymer ?
#
loop_
_entity_poly.entity_id
_entity_poly.type
_entity_poly.pdbx_seq_one_letter_code
_entity_poly.pdbx_strand_id
1 'polypeptide(L)'
;MTFTVIQPADVETAIDCLRRAPLLVDSPTQRYQRDLGGLSRAFAGAEFRRPDLVWAAVGDEGEPRAVVAGLLTGPQTVLDFFGADDEAALTAVVAAATAGVRDQEWPEACLYAPPGAGVDSPQLRAWARALRDAGWDLLVERHHYDLVPHPGLAVPPADCPLRLEPLAGPEDPRLEPVVRDVLVGSLDMADRTLTARVGLERAARETVRYLLASDPWQCLRLAYDDGSEPVGLVSWTGEPGGSGYVLLVGVGHGHRGRRYGQRLLELATRSLVETGCRSLVADVDITNAPMAAAFERVGWTVAEQRIDMLPREL
;
A
#
# COMPACT_ATOMS: atom_id res chain seq x y z
N MET A 1 29.21 11.07 15.47
CA MET A 1 28.29 11.60 16.51
C MET A 1 27.73 10.43 17.29
N THR A 2 27.55 10.59 18.60
CA THR A 2 27.00 9.53 19.46
C THR A 2 25.47 9.58 19.39
N PHE A 3 24.82 8.45 19.32
CA PHE A 3 23.36 8.32 19.42
C PHE A 3 23.00 7.03 20.15
N THR A 4 21.80 6.98 20.71
CA THR A 4 21.24 5.78 21.33
C THR A 4 19.95 5.41 20.59
N VAL A 5 19.79 4.13 20.23
CA VAL A 5 18.51 3.64 19.65
C VAL A 5 17.54 3.33 20.78
N ILE A 6 16.37 3.91 20.71
CA ILE A 6 15.27 3.75 21.69
C ILE A 6 13.97 3.33 21.00
N GLN A 7 13.07 2.71 21.78
CA GLN A 7 11.66 2.68 21.48
C GLN A 7 10.96 3.63 22.46
N PRO A 8 10.08 4.54 21.99
CA PRO A 8 9.32 5.43 22.86
C PRO A 8 8.48 4.65 23.87
N ALA A 9 8.47 5.12 25.11
CA ALA A 9 7.72 4.47 26.18
C ALA A 9 6.19 4.73 26.11
N ASP A 10 5.79 5.81 25.43
CA ASP A 10 4.42 6.26 25.33
C ASP A 10 4.13 6.96 23.99
N VAL A 11 2.84 7.24 23.76
CA VAL A 11 2.34 7.86 22.51
C VAL A 11 2.88 9.29 22.32
N GLU A 12 3.01 10.08 23.39
CA GLU A 12 3.47 11.46 23.31
C GLU A 12 4.92 11.51 22.81
N THR A 13 5.78 10.69 23.39
CA THR A 13 7.18 10.55 23.00
C THR A 13 7.30 10.02 21.56
N ALA A 14 6.46 9.05 21.15
CA ALA A 14 6.45 8.52 19.81
C ALA A 14 6.06 9.60 18.76
N ILE A 15 5.03 10.39 19.06
CA ILE A 15 4.61 11.50 18.21
C ILE A 15 5.71 12.58 18.12
N ASP A 16 6.37 12.91 19.23
CA ASP A 16 7.47 13.89 19.24
C ASP A 16 8.64 13.41 18.36
N CYS A 17 9.04 12.14 18.47
CA CYS A 17 10.07 11.55 17.62
C CYS A 17 9.71 11.67 16.12
N LEU A 18 8.50 11.30 15.74
CA LEU A 18 8.06 11.35 14.33
C LEU A 18 7.99 12.78 13.80
N ARG A 19 7.49 13.73 14.58
CA ARG A 19 7.39 15.13 14.17
C ARG A 19 8.74 15.82 14.00
N ARG A 20 9.69 15.50 14.87
CA ARG A 20 11.03 16.11 14.87
C ARG A 20 12.01 15.37 13.96
N ALA A 21 11.68 14.17 13.51
CA ALA A 21 12.54 13.39 12.61
C ALA A 21 12.88 14.20 11.35
N PRO A 22 14.14 14.22 10.90
CA PRO A 22 14.48 14.72 9.57
C PRO A 22 13.71 13.97 8.49
N LEU A 23 13.25 14.64 7.42
CA LEU A 23 12.69 13.94 6.27
C LEU A 23 13.82 13.25 5.49
N LEU A 24 13.65 11.96 5.21
CA LEU A 24 14.55 11.23 4.34
C LEU A 24 14.40 11.71 2.88
N VAL A 25 13.16 11.90 2.45
CA VAL A 25 12.77 12.49 1.17
C VAL A 25 11.62 13.46 1.37
N ASP A 26 11.56 14.47 0.50
CA ASP A 26 10.49 15.44 0.53
C ASP A 26 9.34 14.99 -0.39
N SER A 27 8.35 14.30 0.18
CA SER A 27 7.18 13.82 -0.52
C SER A 27 5.87 14.20 0.21
N PRO A 28 4.74 14.31 -0.48
CA PRO A 28 3.43 14.59 0.14
C PRO A 28 3.09 13.61 1.26
N THR A 29 3.25 12.31 1.03
CA THR A 29 2.97 11.28 2.04
C THR A 29 3.88 11.39 3.24
N GLN A 30 5.20 11.62 3.06
CA GLN A 30 6.14 11.80 4.17
C GLN A 30 5.80 13.04 5.03
N ARG A 31 5.36 14.12 4.40
CA ARG A 31 4.90 15.33 5.13
C ARG A 31 3.61 15.05 5.90
N TYR A 32 2.63 14.36 5.28
CA TYR A 32 1.38 13.98 5.93
C TYR A 32 1.59 13.07 7.14
N GLN A 33 2.51 12.12 7.06
CA GLN A 33 2.86 11.21 8.15
C GLN A 33 3.46 11.92 9.38
N ARG A 34 3.89 13.19 9.25
CA ARG A 34 4.38 14.05 10.34
C ARG A 34 3.35 15.06 10.83
N ASP A 35 2.19 15.15 10.19
CA ASP A 35 1.14 16.06 10.62
C ASP A 35 0.55 15.64 11.97
N LEU A 36 0.48 16.57 12.92
CA LEU A 36 0.02 16.28 14.27
C LEU A 36 -1.40 15.70 14.31
N GLY A 37 -2.29 16.23 13.47
CA GLY A 37 -3.67 15.75 13.39
C GLY A 37 -3.74 14.31 12.85
N GLY A 38 -2.92 13.99 11.83
CA GLY A 38 -2.77 12.66 11.28
C GLY A 38 -2.17 11.68 12.29
N LEU A 39 -1.08 12.06 12.94
CA LEU A 39 -0.42 11.25 13.97
C LEU A 39 -1.36 10.97 15.16
N SER A 40 -2.06 11.98 15.67
CA SER A 40 -3.00 11.80 16.77
C SER A 40 -4.11 10.78 16.45
N ARG A 41 -4.63 10.81 15.20
CA ARG A 41 -5.60 9.80 14.73
C ARG A 41 -4.96 8.42 14.56
N ALA A 42 -3.77 8.35 14.00
CA ALA A 42 -3.08 7.08 13.76
C ALA A 42 -2.72 6.33 15.06
N PHE A 43 -2.42 7.06 16.14
CA PHE A 43 -2.17 6.48 17.46
C PHE A 43 -3.45 6.29 18.31
N ALA A 44 -4.59 6.84 17.88
CA ALA A 44 -5.84 6.69 18.63
C ALA A 44 -6.27 5.22 18.66
N GLY A 45 -6.47 4.68 19.87
CA GLY A 45 -6.89 3.28 20.05
C GLY A 45 -5.84 2.22 19.71
N ALA A 46 -4.63 2.61 19.33
CA ALA A 46 -3.56 1.71 18.90
C ALA A 46 -3.91 0.80 17.69
N GLU A 47 -4.88 1.20 16.88
CA GLU A 47 -5.35 0.41 15.72
C GLU A 47 -4.37 0.47 14.55
N PHE A 48 -3.78 1.64 14.29
CA PHE A 48 -2.88 1.84 13.14
C PHE A 48 -1.43 2.00 13.57
N ARG A 49 -1.13 2.74 14.64
CA ARG A 49 0.23 2.94 15.15
C ARG A 49 0.30 2.71 16.65
N ARG A 50 1.45 2.19 17.10
CA ARG A 50 1.74 1.96 18.52
C ARG A 50 3.18 2.42 18.82
N PRO A 51 3.47 2.88 20.06
CA PRO A 51 4.83 3.29 20.44
C PRO A 51 5.87 2.18 20.27
N ASP A 52 5.52 0.92 20.49
CA ASP A 52 6.39 -0.24 20.31
C ASP A 52 6.70 -0.58 18.85
N LEU A 53 6.09 0.12 17.90
CA LEU A 53 6.41 0.10 16.47
C LEU A 53 7.10 1.39 16.01
N VAL A 54 7.72 2.12 16.92
CA VAL A 54 8.54 3.30 16.62
C VAL A 54 9.94 3.08 17.17
N TRP A 55 10.94 3.27 16.35
CA TRP A 55 12.37 3.21 16.72
C TRP A 55 13.02 4.52 16.36
N ALA A 56 13.79 5.09 17.28
CA ALA A 56 14.47 6.36 17.07
C ALA A 56 15.93 6.27 17.52
N ALA A 57 16.83 6.77 16.71
CA ALA A 57 18.19 7.08 17.11
C ALA A 57 18.23 8.52 17.62
N VAL A 58 18.48 8.70 18.91
CA VAL A 58 18.42 9.99 19.59
C VAL A 58 19.83 10.40 19.95
N GLY A 59 20.24 11.62 19.59
CA GLY A 59 21.53 12.20 19.92
C GLY A 59 21.63 12.68 21.37
N ASP A 60 22.79 13.20 21.74
CA ASP A 60 23.10 13.58 23.12
C ASP A 60 22.22 14.73 23.67
N GLU A 61 21.66 15.57 22.76
CA GLU A 61 20.76 16.68 23.13
C GLU A 61 19.27 16.29 23.05
N GLY A 62 18.97 15.00 22.80
CA GLY A 62 17.61 14.48 22.71
C GLY A 62 16.92 14.73 21.37
N GLU A 63 17.67 15.09 20.32
CA GLU A 63 17.17 15.24 18.95
C GLU A 63 17.16 13.89 18.22
N PRO A 64 16.08 13.56 17.50
CA PRO A 64 16.05 12.36 16.66
C PRO A 64 16.91 12.56 15.40
N ARG A 65 17.93 11.71 15.23
CA ARG A 65 18.82 11.67 14.06
C ARG A 65 18.29 10.74 12.97
N ALA A 66 17.58 9.70 13.39
CA ALA A 66 16.84 8.83 12.51
C ALA A 66 15.62 8.25 13.25
N VAL A 67 14.53 8.03 12.51
CA VAL A 67 13.31 7.41 13.03
C VAL A 67 12.78 6.45 11.97
N VAL A 68 12.38 5.26 12.40
CA VAL A 68 11.58 4.30 11.62
C VAL A 68 10.31 4.02 12.40
N ALA A 69 9.17 4.00 11.71
CA ALA A 69 7.93 3.62 12.34
C ALA A 69 7.12 2.65 11.48
N GLY A 70 6.37 1.78 12.17
CA GLY A 70 5.48 0.82 11.58
C GLY A 70 4.02 1.26 11.64
N LEU A 71 3.26 0.87 10.61
CA LEU A 71 1.83 0.99 10.48
C LEU A 71 1.20 -0.41 10.47
N LEU A 72 0.10 -0.57 11.20
CA LEU A 72 -0.71 -1.80 11.16
C LEU A 72 -1.81 -1.65 10.11
N THR A 73 -1.89 -2.58 9.17
CA THR A 73 -2.95 -2.65 8.16
C THR A 73 -3.51 -4.06 8.14
N GLY A 74 -4.61 -4.28 8.90
CA GLY A 74 -5.09 -5.63 9.14
C GLY A 74 -4.02 -6.50 9.79
N PRO A 75 -3.67 -7.67 9.19
CA PRO A 75 -2.63 -8.56 9.73
C PRO A 75 -1.20 -8.13 9.39
N GLN A 76 -1.03 -7.15 8.52
CA GLN A 76 0.25 -6.70 8.02
C GLN A 76 0.87 -5.63 8.93
N THR A 77 2.20 -5.69 9.12
CA THR A 77 2.99 -4.60 9.70
C THR A 77 3.88 -4.00 8.63
N VAL A 78 3.65 -2.73 8.31
CA VAL A 78 4.39 -2.01 7.28
C VAL A 78 5.29 -0.98 7.94
N LEU A 79 6.60 -1.09 7.77
CA LEU A 79 7.53 0.01 8.08
C LEU A 79 7.35 1.07 6.99
N ASP A 80 6.55 2.10 7.26
CA ASP A 80 6.09 3.08 6.27
C ASP A 80 6.64 4.50 6.49
N PHE A 81 7.29 4.74 7.61
CA PHE A 81 7.95 6.01 7.91
C PHE A 81 9.44 5.82 8.12
N PHE A 82 10.24 6.60 7.38
CA PHE A 82 11.69 6.64 7.48
C PHE A 82 12.13 8.10 7.46
N GLY A 83 12.73 8.56 8.54
CA GLY A 83 13.32 9.89 8.64
C GLY A 83 14.78 9.78 9.06
N ALA A 84 15.70 10.49 8.41
CA ALA A 84 17.11 10.49 8.80
C ALA A 84 17.88 11.65 8.16
N ASP A 85 18.85 12.17 8.91
CA ASP A 85 19.92 13.06 8.41
C ASP A 85 21.33 12.48 8.66
N ASP A 86 21.39 11.30 9.31
CA ASP A 86 22.62 10.55 9.60
C ASP A 86 22.49 9.11 9.13
N GLU A 87 23.39 8.67 8.26
CA GLU A 87 23.32 7.35 7.63
C GLU A 87 23.62 6.21 8.63
N ALA A 88 24.51 6.42 9.59
CA ALA A 88 24.83 5.43 10.61
C ALA A 88 23.62 5.25 11.57
N ALA A 89 22.97 6.36 11.93
CA ALA A 89 21.75 6.35 12.73
C ALA A 89 20.60 5.63 11.98
N LEU A 90 20.42 5.91 10.68
CA LEU A 90 19.44 5.21 9.85
C LEU A 90 19.69 3.70 9.82
N THR A 91 20.93 3.29 9.59
CA THR A 91 21.29 1.86 9.55
C THR A 91 20.98 1.17 10.89
N ALA A 92 21.33 1.82 12.01
CA ALA A 92 21.08 1.25 13.34
C ALA A 92 19.56 1.13 13.64
N VAL A 93 18.79 2.16 13.31
CA VAL A 93 17.32 2.15 13.54
C VAL A 93 16.61 1.15 12.64
N VAL A 94 17.02 1.05 11.37
CA VAL A 94 16.48 0.04 10.43
C VAL A 94 16.78 -1.37 10.94
N ALA A 95 17.98 -1.64 11.44
CA ALA A 95 18.32 -2.95 12.02
C ALA A 95 17.44 -3.28 13.25
N ALA A 96 17.22 -2.30 14.14
CA ALA A 96 16.37 -2.46 15.31
C ALA A 96 14.88 -2.68 14.91
N ALA A 97 14.37 -1.90 13.96
CA ALA A 97 13.01 -2.05 13.44
C ALA A 97 12.80 -3.41 12.77
N THR A 98 13.77 -3.84 11.95
CA THR A 98 13.74 -5.17 11.32
C THR A 98 13.67 -6.29 12.36
N ALA A 99 14.48 -6.22 13.42
CA ALA A 99 14.41 -7.19 14.51
C ALA A 99 13.05 -7.17 15.22
N GLY A 100 12.46 -5.98 15.39
CA GLY A 100 11.16 -5.81 16.05
C GLY A 100 9.95 -6.31 15.25
N VAL A 101 10.07 -6.40 13.92
CA VAL A 101 8.96 -6.87 13.05
C VAL A 101 9.20 -8.27 12.47
N ARG A 102 10.33 -8.91 12.77
CA ARG A 102 10.73 -10.20 12.17
C ARG A 102 9.68 -11.30 12.34
N ASP A 103 9.04 -11.35 13.49
CA ASP A 103 8.07 -12.39 13.84
C ASP A 103 6.62 -12.02 13.47
N GLN A 104 6.42 -10.91 12.78
CA GLN A 104 5.10 -10.51 12.27
C GLN A 104 4.72 -11.37 11.06
N GLU A 105 3.42 -11.52 10.81
CA GLU A 105 2.94 -12.45 9.78
C GLU A 105 3.29 -12.01 8.35
N TRP A 106 3.18 -10.72 8.04
CA TRP A 106 3.50 -10.14 6.71
C TRP A 106 4.22 -8.81 6.88
N PRO A 107 5.49 -8.80 7.29
CA PRO A 107 6.24 -7.57 7.39
C PRO A 107 6.60 -7.03 5.99
N GLU A 108 6.40 -5.74 5.80
CA GLU A 108 6.76 -4.99 4.60
C GLU A 108 7.45 -3.70 5.00
N ALA A 109 8.33 -3.19 4.18
CA ALA A 109 8.84 -1.83 4.29
C ALA A 109 8.48 -1.07 3.03
N CYS A 110 7.86 0.10 3.16
CA CYS A 110 7.53 0.94 2.03
C CYS A 110 7.97 2.39 2.22
N LEU A 111 8.34 3.03 1.13
CA LEU A 111 8.69 4.44 1.09
C LEU A 111 7.99 5.14 -0.07
N TYR A 112 7.41 6.30 0.22
CA TYR A 112 6.88 7.20 -0.79
C TYR A 112 7.92 8.26 -1.12
N ALA A 113 8.23 8.40 -2.40
CA ALA A 113 9.25 9.30 -2.93
C ALA A 113 8.68 10.15 -4.09
N PRO A 114 9.33 11.24 -4.48
CA PRO A 114 8.89 12.03 -5.62
C PRO A 114 8.74 11.18 -6.90
N PRO A 115 7.83 11.55 -7.83
CA PRO A 115 7.63 10.82 -9.08
C PRO A 115 8.94 10.62 -9.84
N GLY A 116 9.17 9.39 -10.31
CA GLY A 116 10.39 9.00 -11.03
C GLY A 116 11.61 8.68 -10.14
N ALA A 117 11.48 8.76 -8.83
CA ALA A 117 12.53 8.34 -7.91
C ALA A 117 12.47 6.84 -7.67
N GLY A 118 13.30 6.05 -8.33
CA GLY A 118 13.44 4.61 -8.09
C GLY A 118 14.36 4.28 -6.92
N VAL A 119 14.39 3.01 -6.51
CA VAL A 119 15.20 2.50 -5.38
C VAL A 119 16.69 2.79 -5.53
N ASP A 120 17.21 2.89 -6.75
CA ASP A 120 18.61 3.18 -7.03
C ASP A 120 18.91 4.69 -7.18
N SER A 121 17.90 5.55 -7.01
CA SER A 121 18.11 6.99 -7.07
C SER A 121 19.04 7.49 -5.94
N PRO A 122 19.86 8.54 -6.18
CA PRO A 122 20.83 9.00 -5.19
C PRO A 122 20.25 9.31 -3.82
N GLN A 123 19.03 9.89 -3.78
CA GLN A 123 18.34 10.28 -2.55
C GLN A 123 17.86 9.08 -1.71
N LEU A 124 17.69 7.91 -2.32
CA LEU A 124 17.19 6.71 -1.65
C LEU A 124 18.31 5.70 -1.34
N ARG A 125 19.53 5.96 -1.79
CA ARG A 125 20.66 5.01 -1.68
C ARG A 125 20.93 4.58 -0.25
N ALA A 126 20.92 5.51 0.70
CA ALA A 126 21.18 5.21 2.10
C ALA A 126 20.08 4.34 2.70
N TRP A 127 18.81 4.64 2.41
CA TRP A 127 17.65 3.87 2.82
C TRP A 127 17.68 2.45 2.24
N ALA A 128 17.85 2.33 0.92
CA ALA A 128 17.88 1.04 0.23
C ALA A 128 19.05 0.17 0.74
N ARG A 129 20.21 0.76 1.01
CA ARG A 129 21.35 0.06 1.58
C ARG A 129 21.06 -0.42 2.99
N ALA A 130 20.55 0.43 3.87
CA ALA A 130 20.23 0.07 5.26
C ALA A 130 19.24 -1.12 5.32
N LEU A 131 18.21 -1.13 4.47
CA LEU A 131 17.26 -2.24 4.38
C LEU A 131 17.91 -3.50 3.80
N ARG A 132 18.68 -3.40 2.72
CA ARG A 132 19.41 -4.55 2.14
C ARG A 132 20.38 -5.19 3.13
N ASP A 133 21.11 -4.37 3.89
CA ASP A 133 22.04 -4.82 4.94
C ASP A 133 21.28 -5.50 6.11
N ALA A 134 20.05 -5.05 6.39
CA ALA A 134 19.15 -5.67 7.37
C ALA A 134 18.41 -6.91 6.83
N GLY A 135 18.64 -7.32 5.59
CA GLY A 135 18.06 -8.55 5.01
C GLY A 135 16.76 -8.35 4.24
N TRP A 136 16.48 -7.15 3.75
CA TRP A 136 15.32 -6.87 2.89
C TRP A 136 15.74 -6.83 1.40
N ASP A 137 14.84 -7.26 0.52
CA ASP A 137 15.00 -7.15 -0.93
C ASP A 137 13.85 -6.33 -1.53
N LEU A 138 14.14 -5.68 -2.66
CA LEU A 138 13.12 -4.97 -3.43
C LEU A 138 12.04 -5.96 -3.89
N LEU A 139 10.80 -5.71 -3.50
CA LEU A 139 9.65 -6.41 -4.04
C LEU A 139 9.20 -5.74 -5.34
N VAL A 140 8.88 -4.45 -5.28
CA VAL A 140 8.30 -3.73 -6.41
C VAL A 140 8.43 -2.21 -6.26
N GLU A 141 8.46 -1.52 -7.38
CA GLU A 141 8.24 -0.08 -7.49
C GLU A 141 6.87 0.17 -8.11
N ARG A 142 6.09 1.09 -7.52
CA ARG A 142 4.74 1.42 -7.95
C ARG A 142 4.59 2.91 -8.22
N HIS A 143 3.78 3.26 -9.20
CA HIS A 143 3.19 4.59 -9.25
C HIS A 143 2.12 4.69 -8.17
N HIS A 144 2.25 5.68 -7.29
CA HIS A 144 1.19 6.11 -6.40
C HIS A 144 0.37 7.18 -7.12
N TYR A 145 -0.84 6.82 -7.48
CA TYR A 145 -1.77 7.69 -8.19
C TYR A 145 -2.65 8.47 -7.22
N ASP A 146 -2.96 9.70 -7.59
CA ASP A 146 -4.02 10.46 -6.96
C ASP A 146 -5.06 10.94 -8.00
N LEU A 147 -6.26 11.25 -7.51
CA LEU A 147 -7.31 11.89 -8.27
C LEU A 147 -8.13 12.79 -7.35
N VAL A 148 -8.29 14.06 -7.74
CA VAL A 148 -9.23 14.96 -7.08
C VAL A 148 -10.62 14.74 -7.69
N PRO A 149 -11.61 14.29 -6.90
CA PRO A 149 -12.96 14.06 -7.39
C PRO A 149 -13.61 15.30 -7.98
N HIS A 150 -14.34 15.12 -9.07
CA HIS A 150 -15.19 16.15 -9.66
C HIS A 150 -16.48 15.53 -10.21
N PRO A 151 -17.58 16.32 -10.38
CA PRO A 151 -18.90 15.78 -10.77
C PRO A 151 -18.91 14.98 -12.07
N GLY A 152 -18.01 15.28 -13.02
CA GLY A 152 -17.92 14.54 -14.27
C GLY A 152 -17.53 13.06 -14.11
N LEU A 153 -16.86 12.70 -13.03
CA LEU A 153 -16.47 11.32 -12.73
C LEU A 153 -17.64 10.46 -12.19
N ALA A 154 -18.72 11.08 -11.72
CA ALA A 154 -19.90 10.37 -11.26
C ALA A 154 -20.82 9.88 -12.42
N VAL A 155 -20.52 10.29 -13.66
CA VAL A 155 -21.30 9.85 -14.84
C VAL A 155 -20.92 8.42 -15.19
N PRO A 156 -21.92 7.51 -15.32
CA PRO A 156 -21.65 6.14 -15.74
C PRO A 156 -20.96 6.11 -17.11
N PRO A 157 -19.97 5.20 -17.30
CA PRO A 157 -19.47 4.94 -18.65
C PRO A 157 -20.63 4.52 -19.55
N ALA A 158 -20.81 5.19 -20.70
CA ALA A 158 -21.98 5.01 -21.58
C ALA A 158 -22.21 3.56 -22.02
N ASP A 159 -21.12 2.76 -22.13
CA ASP A 159 -21.13 1.39 -22.62
C ASP A 159 -20.36 0.45 -21.69
N CYS A 160 -20.66 0.47 -20.38
CA CYS A 160 -20.02 -0.48 -19.46
C CYS A 160 -20.72 -1.83 -19.54
N PRO A 161 -20.09 -2.87 -20.09
CA PRO A 161 -20.69 -4.19 -20.20
C PRO A 161 -20.63 -4.97 -18.87
N LEU A 162 -20.06 -4.37 -17.81
CA LEU A 162 -19.84 -5.06 -16.55
C LEU A 162 -20.90 -4.74 -15.51
N ARG A 163 -21.38 -5.78 -14.84
CA ARG A 163 -22.22 -5.74 -13.66
C ARG A 163 -21.41 -6.15 -12.45
N LEU A 164 -21.53 -5.41 -11.37
CA LEU A 164 -20.86 -5.72 -10.10
C LEU A 164 -21.82 -6.37 -9.12
N GLU A 165 -21.39 -7.45 -8.49
CA GLU A 165 -22.12 -8.10 -7.41
C GLU A 165 -21.29 -8.11 -6.12
N PRO A 166 -21.88 -7.79 -4.96
CA PRO A 166 -21.21 -7.99 -3.68
C PRO A 166 -20.99 -9.48 -3.42
N LEU A 167 -20.00 -9.79 -2.58
CA LEU A 167 -19.89 -11.13 -2.01
C LEU A 167 -21.11 -11.44 -1.15
N ALA A 168 -21.52 -12.71 -1.11
CA ALA A 168 -22.57 -13.17 -0.20
C ALA A 168 -22.10 -13.21 1.27
N GLY A 169 -20.79 -13.25 1.50
CA GLY A 169 -20.14 -13.30 2.80
C GLY A 169 -18.64 -13.57 2.65
N PRO A 170 -17.91 -13.65 3.75
CA PRO A 170 -16.45 -13.92 3.71
C PRO A 170 -16.13 -15.33 3.19
N GLU A 171 -17.07 -16.27 3.25
CA GLU A 171 -16.94 -17.65 2.74
C GLU A 171 -17.58 -17.83 1.34
N ASP A 172 -17.74 -16.76 0.57
CA ASP A 172 -18.34 -16.84 -0.77
C ASP A 172 -17.50 -17.77 -1.67
N PRO A 173 -18.06 -18.90 -2.12
CA PRO A 173 -17.29 -19.92 -2.85
C PRO A 173 -16.81 -19.44 -4.23
N ARG A 174 -17.33 -18.33 -4.73
CA ARG A 174 -16.93 -17.74 -6.01
C ARG A 174 -15.59 -16.98 -5.92
N LEU A 175 -15.15 -16.55 -4.71
CA LEU A 175 -14.01 -15.66 -4.55
C LEU A 175 -12.69 -16.34 -4.92
N GLU A 176 -12.39 -17.52 -4.36
CA GLU A 176 -11.11 -18.21 -4.61
C GLU A 176 -10.90 -18.57 -6.09
N PRO A 177 -11.90 -19.13 -6.82
CA PRO A 177 -11.75 -19.37 -8.26
C PRO A 177 -11.46 -18.12 -9.08
N VAL A 178 -12.09 -16.99 -8.77
CA VAL A 178 -11.84 -15.71 -9.46
C VAL A 178 -10.45 -15.19 -9.15
N VAL A 179 -10.03 -15.18 -7.88
CA VAL A 179 -8.68 -14.78 -7.49
C VAL A 179 -7.64 -15.65 -8.18
N ARG A 180 -7.84 -16.97 -8.21
CA ARG A 180 -6.93 -17.88 -8.92
C ARG A 180 -6.80 -17.53 -10.40
N ASP A 181 -7.91 -17.26 -11.10
CA ASP A 181 -7.87 -16.88 -12.54
C ASP A 181 -7.19 -15.51 -12.74
N VAL A 182 -7.38 -14.57 -11.82
CA VAL A 182 -6.67 -13.28 -11.83
C VAL A 182 -5.16 -13.45 -11.64
N LEU A 183 -4.71 -14.37 -10.78
CA LEU A 183 -3.29 -14.61 -10.56
C LEU A 183 -2.59 -15.25 -11.77
N VAL A 184 -3.30 -15.97 -12.64
CA VAL A 184 -2.71 -16.55 -13.86
C VAL A 184 -2.15 -15.47 -14.76
N GLY A 185 -0.81 -15.39 -14.88
CA GLY A 185 -0.13 -14.38 -15.69
C GLY A 185 -0.38 -12.95 -15.21
N SER A 186 -0.55 -12.72 -13.89
CA SER A 186 -0.61 -11.39 -13.31
C SER A 186 0.62 -10.57 -13.67
N LEU A 187 0.43 -9.26 -13.85
CA LEU A 187 1.52 -8.30 -14.03
C LEU A 187 1.92 -7.63 -12.71
N ASP A 188 1.17 -7.85 -11.64
CA ASP A 188 1.54 -7.42 -10.30
C ASP A 188 2.70 -8.28 -9.76
N MET A 189 3.74 -7.63 -9.24
CA MET A 189 4.96 -8.30 -8.79
C MET A 189 4.73 -9.09 -7.50
N ALA A 190 3.87 -8.60 -6.60
CA ALA A 190 3.54 -9.31 -5.37
C ALA A 190 2.81 -10.63 -5.68
N ASP A 191 1.83 -10.59 -6.59
CA ASP A 191 1.13 -11.79 -7.10
C ASP A 191 2.10 -12.80 -7.72
N ARG A 192 3.01 -12.30 -8.57
CA ARG A 192 4.00 -13.14 -9.26
C ARG A 192 4.97 -13.77 -8.29
N THR A 193 5.46 -13.00 -7.33
CA THR A 193 6.39 -13.47 -6.29
C THR A 193 5.73 -14.52 -5.41
N LEU A 194 4.50 -14.27 -4.95
CA LEU A 194 3.75 -15.24 -4.17
C LEU A 194 3.49 -16.52 -4.96
N THR A 195 3.00 -16.39 -6.21
CA THR A 195 2.70 -17.54 -7.07
C THR A 195 3.95 -18.38 -7.38
N ALA A 196 5.09 -17.74 -7.62
CA ALA A 196 6.35 -18.42 -7.86
C ALA A 196 6.85 -19.18 -6.62
N ARG A 197 6.61 -18.63 -5.43
CA ARG A 197 7.06 -19.19 -4.16
C ARG A 197 6.24 -20.38 -3.70
N VAL A 198 4.91 -20.31 -3.79
CA VAL A 198 4.01 -21.30 -3.18
C VAL A 198 3.13 -22.06 -4.17
N GLY A 199 3.18 -21.73 -5.45
CA GLY A 199 2.31 -22.29 -6.49
C GLY A 199 0.92 -21.63 -6.52
N LEU A 200 0.25 -21.70 -7.68
CA LEU A 200 -0.97 -20.96 -7.98
C LEU A 200 -2.12 -21.24 -6.99
N GLU A 201 -2.38 -22.51 -6.69
CA GLU A 201 -3.49 -22.90 -5.81
C GLU A 201 -3.33 -22.39 -4.38
N ARG A 202 -2.10 -22.45 -3.87
CA ARG A 202 -1.81 -21.92 -2.55
C ARG A 202 -1.77 -20.41 -2.54
N ALA A 203 -1.22 -19.78 -3.58
CA ALA A 203 -1.22 -18.33 -3.74
C ALA A 203 -2.66 -17.77 -3.75
N ALA A 204 -3.58 -18.43 -4.47
CA ALA A 204 -4.99 -18.01 -4.48
C ALA A 204 -5.61 -18.01 -3.08
N ARG A 205 -5.42 -19.08 -2.30
CA ARG A 205 -5.91 -19.14 -0.92
C ARG A 205 -5.27 -18.11 0.00
N GLU A 206 -3.96 -17.89 -0.11
CA GLU A 206 -3.26 -16.89 0.69
C GLU A 206 -3.70 -15.46 0.33
N THR A 207 -3.90 -15.17 -0.96
CA THR A 207 -4.44 -13.90 -1.43
C THR A 207 -5.87 -13.67 -0.92
N VAL A 208 -6.76 -14.67 -0.98
CA VAL A 208 -8.11 -14.56 -0.41
C VAL A 208 -8.05 -14.29 1.09
N ARG A 209 -7.21 -15.04 1.83
CA ARG A 209 -7.02 -14.83 3.27
C ARG A 209 -6.55 -13.38 3.57
N TYR A 210 -5.58 -12.90 2.81
CA TYR A 210 -5.07 -11.54 2.94
C TYR A 210 -6.16 -10.49 2.66
N LEU A 211 -6.88 -10.60 1.54
CA LEU A 211 -7.96 -9.69 1.17
C LEU A 211 -9.06 -9.60 2.25
N LEU A 212 -9.45 -10.74 2.81
CA LEU A 212 -10.50 -10.79 3.85
C LEU A 212 -10.02 -10.33 5.22
N ALA A 213 -8.71 -10.37 5.49
CA ALA A 213 -8.11 -9.91 6.74
C ALA A 213 -7.74 -8.42 6.71
N SER A 214 -7.36 -7.90 5.53
CA SER A 214 -6.92 -6.51 5.36
C SER A 214 -8.08 -5.53 5.22
N ASP A 215 -9.16 -5.96 4.56
CA ASP A 215 -10.31 -5.11 4.24
C ASP A 215 -11.62 -5.80 4.59
N PRO A 216 -12.65 -5.04 4.96
CA PRO A 216 -13.98 -5.62 5.11
C PRO A 216 -14.42 -6.29 3.79
N TRP A 217 -14.84 -7.56 3.85
CA TRP A 217 -15.30 -8.31 2.66
C TRP A 217 -16.41 -7.57 1.88
N GLN A 218 -17.13 -6.68 2.54
CA GLN A 218 -18.14 -5.80 1.93
C GLN A 218 -17.56 -4.82 0.91
N CYS A 219 -16.24 -4.58 0.93
CA CYS A 219 -15.55 -3.76 -0.06
C CYS A 219 -15.30 -4.51 -1.38
N LEU A 220 -15.32 -5.85 -1.36
CA LEU A 220 -15.08 -6.68 -2.54
C LEU A 220 -16.32 -6.82 -3.42
N ARG A 221 -16.15 -6.75 -4.73
CA ARG A 221 -17.19 -6.96 -5.74
C ARG A 221 -16.68 -7.91 -6.82
N LEU A 222 -17.51 -8.89 -7.17
CA LEU A 222 -17.29 -9.73 -8.35
C LEU A 222 -17.85 -9.03 -9.58
N ALA A 223 -17.12 -9.09 -10.68
CA ALA A 223 -17.52 -8.49 -11.96
C ALA A 223 -18.00 -9.56 -12.93
N TYR A 224 -19.13 -9.29 -13.57
CA TYR A 224 -19.75 -10.16 -14.60
C TYR A 224 -19.93 -9.36 -15.89
N ASP A 225 -19.70 -10.01 -17.02
CA ASP A 225 -20.18 -9.55 -18.34
C ASP A 225 -21.57 -10.16 -18.65
N ASP A 226 -21.84 -10.52 -19.89
CA ASP A 226 -23.10 -11.17 -20.27
C ASP A 226 -23.17 -12.65 -19.82
N GLY A 227 -22.07 -13.19 -19.29
CA GLY A 227 -21.98 -14.58 -18.83
C GLY A 227 -22.48 -14.77 -17.40
N SER A 228 -22.55 -16.03 -17.00
CA SER A 228 -22.93 -16.46 -15.65
C SER A 228 -21.75 -16.54 -14.69
N GLU A 229 -20.52 -16.58 -15.21
CA GLU A 229 -19.30 -16.69 -14.43
C GLU A 229 -18.65 -15.33 -14.25
N PRO A 230 -18.02 -15.06 -13.08
CA PRO A 230 -17.33 -13.80 -12.89
C PRO A 230 -16.09 -13.67 -13.78
N VAL A 231 -15.92 -12.51 -14.40
CA VAL A 231 -14.78 -12.17 -15.27
C VAL A 231 -13.63 -11.48 -14.53
N GLY A 232 -13.84 -11.13 -13.26
CA GLY A 232 -12.85 -10.45 -12.43
C GLY A 232 -13.43 -9.98 -11.12
N LEU A 233 -12.67 -9.18 -10.40
CA LEU A 233 -13.08 -8.57 -9.14
C LEU A 233 -12.47 -7.17 -8.99
N VAL A 234 -13.10 -6.38 -8.11
CA VAL A 234 -12.63 -5.04 -7.75
C VAL A 234 -12.91 -4.78 -6.28
N SER A 235 -12.01 -4.04 -5.61
CA SER A 235 -12.21 -3.59 -4.24
C SER A 235 -11.86 -2.12 -4.10
N TRP A 236 -12.63 -1.42 -3.29
CA TRP A 236 -12.38 -0.05 -2.91
C TRP A 236 -12.95 0.22 -1.52
N THR A 237 -12.36 1.18 -0.82
CA THR A 237 -12.86 1.68 0.47
C THR A 237 -12.77 3.19 0.52
N GLY A 238 -13.61 3.83 1.31
CA GLY A 238 -13.60 5.27 1.50
C GLY A 238 -14.77 5.73 2.34
N GLU A 239 -14.64 6.92 2.89
CA GLU A 239 -15.67 7.55 3.75
C GLU A 239 -15.97 8.98 3.28
N PRO A 240 -17.19 9.49 3.53
CA PRO A 240 -17.56 10.84 3.16
C PRO A 240 -16.62 11.88 3.80
N GLY A 241 -16.06 12.75 2.94
CA GLY A 241 -15.12 13.80 3.38
C GLY A 241 -13.70 13.32 3.70
N GLY A 242 -13.43 12.03 3.62
CA GLY A 242 -12.11 11.41 3.76
C GLY A 242 -11.45 11.08 2.43
N SER A 243 -10.44 10.23 2.48
CA SER A 243 -9.79 9.66 1.29
C SER A 243 -10.49 8.37 0.85
N GLY A 244 -10.54 8.15 -0.46
CA GLY A 244 -10.99 6.91 -1.06
C GLY A 244 -9.81 6.14 -1.66
N TYR A 245 -9.83 4.83 -1.52
CA TYR A 245 -8.76 3.95 -1.99
C TYR A 245 -9.33 2.94 -2.98
N VAL A 246 -8.74 2.82 -4.17
CA VAL A 246 -8.92 1.64 -5.03
C VAL A 246 -7.86 0.63 -4.63
N LEU A 247 -8.30 -0.44 -3.97
CA LEU A 247 -7.43 -1.43 -3.34
C LEU A 247 -7.02 -2.55 -4.29
N LEU A 248 -7.94 -2.94 -5.20
CA LEU A 248 -7.72 -4.04 -6.13
C LEU A 248 -8.53 -3.85 -7.40
N VAL A 249 -7.91 -4.10 -8.54
CA VAL A 249 -8.57 -4.30 -9.85
C VAL A 249 -7.99 -5.55 -10.48
N GLY A 250 -8.76 -6.63 -10.51
CA GLY A 250 -8.36 -7.92 -11.06
C GLY A 250 -9.26 -8.36 -12.23
N VAL A 251 -8.65 -8.73 -13.36
CA VAL A 251 -9.34 -9.32 -14.52
C VAL A 251 -8.81 -10.71 -14.76
N GLY A 252 -9.71 -11.67 -14.81
CA GLY A 252 -9.41 -13.07 -15.09
C GLY A 252 -8.62 -13.24 -16.38
N HIS A 253 -7.71 -14.21 -16.41
CA HIS A 253 -6.79 -14.41 -17.54
C HIS A 253 -7.49 -14.48 -18.90
N GLY A 254 -8.56 -15.26 -18.99
CA GLY A 254 -9.33 -15.44 -20.24
C GLY A 254 -10.14 -14.21 -20.68
N HIS A 255 -10.24 -13.19 -19.85
CA HIS A 255 -11.07 -12.00 -20.07
C HIS A 255 -10.24 -10.73 -20.32
N ARG A 256 -8.89 -10.81 -20.30
CA ARG A 256 -7.99 -9.69 -20.57
C ARG A 256 -8.06 -9.24 -22.03
N GLY A 257 -7.54 -8.03 -22.31
CA GLY A 257 -7.56 -7.44 -23.65
C GLY A 257 -8.89 -6.79 -24.04
N ARG A 258 -9.95 -6.91 -23.23
CA ARG A 258 -11.31 -6.36 -23.48
C ARG A 258 -11.55 -5.03 -22.77
N ARG A 259 -10.53 -4.38 -22.24
CA ARG A 259 -10.60 -3.15 -21.42
C ARG A 259 -11.39 -3.28 -20.11
N TYR A 260 -11.63 -4.49 -19.62
CA TYR A 260 -12.36 -4.70 -18.37
C TYR A 260 -11.66 -4.07 -17.16
N GLY A 261 -10.32 -4.11 -17.09
CA GLY A 261 -9.58 -3.42 -16.02
C GLY A 261 -9.87 -1.92 -15.96
N GLN A 262 -9.93 -1.23 -17.12
CA GLN A 262 -10.32 0.18 -17.16
C GLN A 262 -11.76 0.38 -16.69
N ARG A 263 -12.71 -0.48 -17.10
CA ARG A 263 -14.11 -0.39 -16.69
C ARG A 263 -14.31 -0.62 -15.19
N LEU A 264 -13.57 -1.56 -14.61
CA LEU A 264 -13.58 -1.80 -13.17
C LEU A 264 -13.04 -0.58 -12.40
N LEU A 265 -11.95 0.03 -12.88
CA LEU A 265 -11.41 1.25 -12.31
C LEU A 265 -12.41 2.41 -12.38
N GLU A 266 -13.08 2.61 -13.53
CA GLU A 266 -14.11 3.63 -13.71
C GLU A 266 -15.28 3.45 -12.72
N LEU A 267 -15.72 2.20 -12.51
CA LEU A 267 -16.79 1.86 -11.57
C LEU A 267 -16.38 2.13 -10.11
N ALA A 268 -15.17 1.73 -9.72
CA ALA A 268 -14.63 1.99 -8.38
C ALA A 268 -14.46 3.50 -8.13
N THR A 269 -13.84 4.22 -9.08
CA THR A 269 -13.68 5.68 -9.04
C THR A 269 -15.01 6.38 -8.83
N ARG A 270 -16.01 6.02 -9.64
CA ARG A 270 -17.37 6.56 -9.52
C ARG A 270 -17.97 6.32 -8.15
N SER A 271 -17.90 5.08 -7.65
CA SER A 271 -18.44 4.73 -6.33
C SER A 271 -17.82 5.55 -5.21
N LEU A 272 -16.51 5.81 -5.27
CA LEU A 272 -15.80 6.65 -4.31
C LEU A 272 -16.21 8.13 -4.42
N VAL A 273 -16.43 8.64 -5.64
CA VAL A 273 -16.97 10.00 -5.85
C VAL A 273 -18.39 10.11 -5.30
N GLU A 274 -19.25 9.14 -5.55
CA GLU A 274 -20.63 9.08 -5.02
C GLU A 274 -20.66 8.97 -3.48
N THR A 275 -19.67 8.29 -2.88
CA THR A 275 -19.48 8.26 -1.43
C THR A 275 -19.12 9.65 -0.86
N GLY A 276 -18.62 10.57 -1.69
CA GLY A 276 -18.23 11.91 -1.26
C GLY A 276 -16.79 11.99 -0.71
N CYS A 277 -15.91 11.11 -1.15
CA CYS A 277 -14.48 11.20 -0.85
C CYS A 277 -13.89 12.50 -1.41
N ARG A 278 -12.92 13.11 -0.71
CA ARG A 278 -12.25 14.37 -1.12
C ARG A 278 -11.01 14.15 -1.96
N SER A 279 -10.39 13.00 -1.81
CA SER A 279 -9.22 12.56 -2.57
C SER A 279 -9.33 11.08 -2.83
N LEU A 280 -8.83 10.62 -3.97
CA LEU A 280 -8.77 9.19 -4.30
C LEU A 280 -7.32 8.82 -4.53
N VAL A 281 -6.90 7.66 -4.03
CA VAL A 281 -5.54 7.14 -4.18
C VAL A 281 -5.53 5.67 -4.60
N ALA A 282 -4.49 5.25 -5.28
CA ALA A 282 -4.25 3.86 -5.69
C ALA A 282 -2.78 3.64 -6.05
N ASP A 283 -2.33 2.40 -5.95
CA ASP A 283 -0.97 2.00 -6.32
C ASP A 283 -0.98 1.02 -7.50
N VAL A 284 -0.06 1.21 -8.44
CA VAL A 284 0.09 0.32 -9.61
C VAL A 284 1.57 0.07 -9.90
N ASP A 285 1.96 -1.18 -10.06
CA ASP A 285 3.32 -1.53 -10.46
C ASP A 285 3.75 -0.78 -11.72
N ILE A 286 4.94 -0.20 -11.72
CA ILE A 286 5.48 0.55 -12.87
C ILE A 286 5.60 -0.33 -14.13
N THR A 287 5.72 -1.64 -13.95
CA THR A 287 5.79 -2.61 -15.04
C THR A 287 4.42 -3.03 -15.56
N ASN A 288 3.33 -2.69 -14.87
CA ASN A 288 1.96 -2.98 -15.30
C ASN A 288 1.43 -1.89 -16.25
N ALA A 289 2.07 -1.74 -17.41
CA ALA A 289 1.73 -0.72 -18.40
C ALA A 289 0.24 -0.70 -18.82
N PRO A 290 -0.46 -1.84 -18.98
CA PRO A 290 -1.89 -1.81 -19.30
C PRO A 290 -2.74 -1.13 -18.20
N MET A 291 -2.41 -1.36 -16.92
CA MET A 291 -3.15 -0.76 -15.81
C MET A 291 -2.79 0.71 -15.64
N ALA A 292 -1.50 1.08 -15.74
CA ALA A 292 -1.05 2.47 -15.74
C ALA A 292 -1.79 3.29 -16.82
N ALA A 293 -1.86 2.77 -18.06
CA ALA A 293 -2.62 3.42 -19.13
C ALA A 293 -4.14 3.50 -18.85
N ALA A 294 -4.71 2.59 -18.07
CA ALA A 294 -6.11 2.68 -17.64
C ALA A 294 -6.31 3.82 -16.64
N PHE A 295 -5.42 3.96 -15.64
CA PHE A 295 -5.43 5.06 -14.69
C PHE A 295 -5.37 6.42 -15.39
N GLU A 296 -4.41 6.61 -16.29
CA GLU A 296 -4.26 7.85 -17.07
C GLU A 296 -5.53 8.20 -17.88
N ARG A 297 -6.16 7.19 -18.54
CA ARG A 297 -7.41 7.42 -19.31
C ARG A 297 -8.59 7.81 -18.42
N VAL A 298 -8.63 7.35 -17.19
CA VAL A 298 -9.68 7.71 -16.21
C VAL A 298 -9.39 9.08 -15.59
N GLY A 299 -8.19 9.64 -15.80
CA GLY A 299 -7.80 10.98 -15.32
C GLY A 299 -7.01 10.99 -14.03
N TRP A 300 -6.51 9.84 -13.59
CA TRP A 300 -5.61 9.75 -12.45
C TRP A 300 -4.21 10.24 -12.82
N THR A 301 -3.51 10.80 -11.86
CA THR A 301 -2.15 11.35 -12.05
C THR A 301 -1.17 10.71 -11.08
N VAL A 302 0.07 10.50 -11.50
CA VAL A 302 1.13 10.01 -10.63
C VAL A 302 1.55 11.13 -9.68
N ALA A 303 1.25 10.96 -8.40
CA ALA A 303 1.61 11.90 -7.34
C ALA A 303 2.97 11.60 -6.72
N GLU A 304 3.27 10.31 -6.54
CA GLU A 304 4.50 9.84 -5.91
C GLU A 304 4.93 8.50 -6.53
N GLN A 305 6.13 8.06 -6.17
CA GLN A 305 6.61 6.70 -6.36
C GLN A 305 6.54 5.97 -5.04
N ARG A 306 5.93 4.80 -5.00
CA ARG A 306 5.97 3.88 -3.85
C ARG A 306 6.97 2.77 -4.12
N ILE A 307 7.82 2.47 -3.14
CA ILE A 307 8.85 1.43 -3.22
C ILE A 307 8.64 0.47 -2.07
N ASP A 308 8.37 -0.79 -2.39
CA ASP A 308 8.08 -1.82 -1.40
C ASP A 308 9.24 -2.82 -1.33
N MET A 309 9.62 -3.19 -0.11
CA MET A 309 10.65 -4.18 0.17
C MET A 309 10.11 -5.27 1.11
N LEU A 310 10.56 -6.51 0.91
CA LEU A 310 10.22 -7.66 1.74
C LEU A 310 11.47 -8.27 2.36
N PRO A 311 11.36 -8.87 3.56
CA PRO A 311 12.44 -9.70 4.11
C PRO A 311 12.77 -10.88 3.21
N ARG A 312 14.07 -11.23 3.10
CA ARG A 312 14.56 -12.36 2.28
C ARG A 312 14.05 -13.72 2.73
N GLU A 313 13.80 -13.88 4.02
CA GLU A 313 13.52 -15.15 4.66
C GLU A 313 12.01 -15.45 4.83
N LEU A 314 11.15 -14.69 4.15
CA LEU A 314 9.71 -14.93 4.18
C LEU A 314 9.21 -15.86 3.08
#